data_310a211d2d50eeed0fbc977e1c332af3
#
_entry.id   310a211d2d50eeed0fbc977e1c332af3
#
_cell.length_a   1.000
_cell.length_b   1.000
_cell.length_c   1.000
_cell.angle_alpha   90.00
_cell.angle_beta   90.00
_cell.angle_gamma   90.00
#
_symmetry.space_group_name_H-M   'P 1'
#
loop_
_entity.id
_entity.type
_entity.pdbx_description
1 polymer ?
#
loop_
_entity_poly.entity_id
_entity_poly.type
_entity_poly.pdbx_seq_one_letter_code
_entity_poly.pdbx_strand_id
1 'polypeptide(L)' 'MKVKIVVLLKAPRPGFVKTRLASSLDNVEACRAYTRLAHYFLDTLSPYPDVELRFAPDDAQQEILPFMKSPQWTMKTQG' A
#
# COMPACT_ATOMS: atom_id res chain seq x y z
N MET A 1 -11.36 20.79 12.13
CA MET A 1 -9.93 20.47 11.90
C MET A 1 -9.80 19.43 10.82
N LYS A 2 -9.03 19.72 9.78
CA LYS A 2 -8.80 18.75 8.70
C LYS A 2 -7.61 17.88 9.05
N VAL A 3 -7.80 16.59 9.01
CA VAL A 3 -6.73 15.62 9.23
C VAL A 3 -6.45 14.93 7.92
N LYS A 4 -5.20 14.98 7.48
CA LYS A 4 -4.76 14.28 6.29
C LYS A 4 -4.00 13.03 6.70
N ILE A 5 -4.39 11.91 6.12
CA ILE A 5 -3.74 10.63 6.40
C ILE A 5 -2.82 10.30 5.23
N VAL A 6 -1.54 10.08 5.54
CA VAL A 6 -0.55 9.70 4.54
C VAL A 6 -0.15 8.26 4.81
N VAL A 7 -0.29 7.41 3.80
CA VAL A 7 0.03 5.99 3.91
C VAL A 7 1.18 5.68 2.95
N LEU A 8 2.24 5.08 3.48
CA LEU A 8 3.39 4.68 2.68
C LEU A 8 3.23 3.22 2.26
N LEU A 9 3.28 2.98 0.96
CA LEU A 9 3.10 1.64 0.40
C LEU A 9 4.28 1.28 -0.48
N LYS A 10 4.58 -0.03 -0.54
CA LYS A 10 5.54 -0.56 -1.49
C LYS A 10 4.80 -1.44 -2.48
N ALA A 11 5.30 -1.49 -3.72
CA ALA A 11 4.74 -2.39 -4.72
C ALA A 11 4.80 -3.82 -4.19
N PRO A 12 3.70 -4.60 -4.31
CA PRO A 12 3.69 -5.99 -3.84
C PRO A 12 4.44 -6.89 -4.80
N ARG A 13 5.74 -6.67 -4.93
CA ARG A 13 6.64 -7.46 -5.78
C ARG A 13 7.51 -8.35 -4.92
N PRO A 14 7.66 -9.63 -5.25
CA PRO A 14 8.56 -10.50 -4.52
C PRO A 14 9.97 -9.90 -4.47
N GLY A 15 10.56 -9.90 -3.28
CA GLY A 15 11.87 -9.31 -3.06
C GLY A 15 11.85 -7.86 -2.64
N PHE A 16 10.78 -7.11 -2.91
CA PHE A 16 10.64 -5.73 -2.46
C PHE A 16 10.04 -5.62 -1.07
N VAL A 17 9.23 -6.60 -0.70
CA VAL A 17 8.56 -6.60 0.60
C VAL A 17 9.50 -7.27 1.60
N LYS A 18 10.11 -6.45 2.46
CA LYS A 18 11.01 -6.93 3.51
C LYS A 18 10.27 -6.87 4.84
N THR A 19 9.72 -7.99 5.25
CA THR A 19 9.03 -8.11 6.51
C THR A 19 9.59 -9.29 7.28
N ARG A 20 9.23 -9.41 8.55
CA ARG A 20 9.63 -10.58 9.33
C ARG A 20 9.04 -11.86 8.75
N LEU A 21 7.92 -11.75 8.05
CA LEU A 21 7.32 -12.90 7.40
C LEU A 21 8.23 -13.46 6.31
N ALA A 22 9.02 -12.62 5.66
CA ALA A 22 9.91 -13.06 4.60
C ALA A 22 11.03 -13.97 5.11
N SER A 23 11.31 -13.98 6.41
CA SER A 23 12.33 -14.86 6.98
C SER A 23 11.84 -16.30 7.14
N SER A 24 10.52 -16.50 7.24
CA SER A 24 9.92 -17.82 7.42
C SER A 24 9.09 -18.26 6.23
N LEU A 25 8.79 -17.35 5.31
CA LEU A 25 8.02 -17.62 4.09
C LEU A 25 8.87 -17.26 2.88
N ASP A 26 8.56 -17.85 1.72
CA ASP A 26 9.22 -17.40 0.50
C ASP A 26 8.72 -15.99 0.14
N ASN A 27 9.39 -15.36 -0.85
CA ASN A 27 9.06 -13.98 -1.21
C ASN A 27 7.64 -13.84 -1.75
N VAL A 28 7.12 -14.87 -2.40
CA VAL A 28 5.77 -14.83 -2.95
C VAL A 28 4.74 -14.85 -1.84
N GLU A 29 4.93 -15.72 -0.84
CA GLU A 29 4.03 -15.78 0.30
C GLU A 29 4.06 -14.51 1.12
N ALA A 30 5.25 -13.95 1.36
CA ALA A 30 5.37 -12.69 2.08
C ALA A 30 4.66 -11.56 1.33
N CYS A 31 4.77 -11.56 0.00
CA CYS A 31 4.11 -10.56 -0.84
C CYS A 31 2.58 -10.69 -0.75
N ARG A 32 2.06 -11.92 -0.75
CA ARG A 32 0.62 -12.13 -0.60
C ARG A 32 0.12 -11.65 0.75
N ALA A 33 0.86 -11.97 1.81
CA ALA A 33 0.49 -11.54 3.15
C ALA A 33 0.47 -10.02 3.25
N TYR A 34 1.48 -9.36 2.69
CA TYR A 34 1.55 -7.92 2.66
C TYR A 34 0.35 -7.33 1.92
N THR A 35 0.03 -7.88 0.75
CA THR A 35 -1.06 -7.38 -0.07
C THR A 35 -2.40 -7.47 0.68
N ARG A 36 -2.65 -8.60 1.33
CA ARG A 36 -3.88 -8.80 2.09
C ARG A 36 -4.00 -7.81 3.24
N LEU A 37 -2.92 -7.64 3.99
CA LEU A 37 -2.91 -6.72 5.12
C LEU A 37 -3.08 -5.28 4.66
N ALA A 38 -2.45 -4.91 3.56
CA ALA A 38 -2.57 -3.56 3.01
C ALA A 38 -4.00 -3.29 2.57
N HIS A 39 -4.64 -4.22 1.88
CA HIS A 39 -6.04 -4.04 1.48
C HIS A 39 -6.95 -3.93 2.68
N TYR A 40 -6.77 -4.77 3.67
CA TYR A 40 -7.58 -4.72 4.88
C TYR A 40 -7.41 -3.36 5.58
N PHE A 41 -6.18 -2.92 5.75
CA PHE A 41 -5.89 -1.64 6.39
C PHE A 41 -6.53 -0.48 5.64
N LEU A 42 -6.40 -0.48 4.31
CA LEU A 42 -6.94 0.61 3.51
C LEU A 42 -8.47 0.58 3.45
N ASP A 43 -9.07 -0.61 3.54
CA ASP A 43 -10.53 -0.70 3.64
C ASP A 43 -11.04 -0.01 4.90
N THR A 44 -10.31 -0.09 6.01
CA THR A 44 -10.72 0.59 7.23
C THR A 44 -10.61 2.11 7.10
N LEU A 45 -9.81 2.60 6.16
CA LEU A 45 -9.66 4.02 5.91
C LEU A 45 -10.63 4.54 4.84
N SER A 46 -11.40 3.65 4.22
CA SER A 46 -12.28 4.05 3.10
C SER A 46 -13.27 5.15 3.45
N PRO A 47 -13.78 5.28 4.69
CA PRO A 47 -14.68 6.40 5.02
C PRO A 47 -13.99 7.76 5.10
N TYR A 48 -12.68 7.79 5.16
CA TYR A 48 -11.92 9.03 5.29
C TYR A 48 -11.64 9.61 3.90
N PRO A 49 -12.04 10.87 3.63
CA PRO A 49 -11.87 11.42 2.30
C PRO A 49 -10.46 11.94 2.00
N ASP A 50 -9.71 12.29 3.04
CA ASP A 50 -8.42 12.96 2.87
C ASP A 50 -7.26 11.99 3.14
N VAL A 51 -7.07 11.08 2.20
CA VAL A 51 -6.01 10.07 2.28
C VAL A 51 -5.10 10.21 1.07
N GLU A 52 -3.79 10.25 1.31
CA GLU A 52 -2.79 10.26 0.26
C GLU A 52 -1.95 8.99 0.36
N LEU A 53 -1.89 8.24 -0.73
CA LEU A 53 -1.05 7.05 -0.82
C LEU A 53 0.27 7.43 -1.47
N ARG A 54 1.37 7.16 -0.79
CA ARG A 54 2.71 7.34 -1.34
C ARG A 54 3.34 5.99 -1.57
N PHE A 55 3.86 5.78 -2.74
CA PHE A 55 4.30 4.45 -3.16
C PHE A 55 5.73 4.47 -3.67
N ALA A 56 6.36 3.33 -3.64
CA ALA A 56 7.68 3.06 -4.18
C ALA A 56 7.70 1.66 -4.79
N PRO A 57 8.45 1.41 -5.84
CA PRO A 57 9.23 2.38 -6.63
C PRO A 57 8.33 3.28 -7.50
N ASP A 58 8.93 4.28 -8.13
CA ASP A 58 8.15 5.29 -8.87
C ASP A 58 7.32 4.72 -10.01
N ASP A 59 7.70 3.58 -10.56
CA ASP A 59 6.99 2.94 -11.66
C ASP A 59 5.87 2.00 -11.20
N ALA A 60 5.56 2.00 -9.91
CA ALA A 60 4.60 1.05 -9.34
C ALA A 60 3.17 1.55 -9.31
N GLN A 61 2.86 2.67 -9.97
CA GLN A 61 1.55 3.29 -9.88
C GLN A 61 0.42 2.32 -10.20
N GLN A 62 0.55 1.53 -11.28
CA GLN A 62 -0.49 0.59 -11.67
C GLN A 62 -0.69 -0.52 -10.64
N GLU A 63 0.37 -0.89 -9.95
CA GLU A 63 0.29 -1.93 -8.92
C GLU A 63 -0.38 -1.42 -7.66
N ILE A 64 -0.35 -0.11 -7.44
CA ILE A 64 -0.93 0.52 -6.27
C ILE A 64 -2.40 0.92 -6.50
N LEU A 65 -2.80 1.09 -7.77
CA LEU A 65 -4.18 1.48 -8.08
C LEU A 65 -5.24 0.63 -7.36
N PRO A 66 -5.10 -0.71 -7.27
CA PRO A 66 -6.11 -1.50 -6.56
C PRO A 66 -6.24 -1.17 -5.08
N PHE A 67 -5.25 -0.49 -4.50
CA PHE A 67 -5.32 -0.08 -3.10
C PHE A 67 -6.11 1.22 -2.89
N MET A 68 -6.47 1.91 -3.97
CA MET A 68 -7.29 3.11 -3.88
C MET A 68 -8.73 2.71 -3.59
N LYS A 69 -9.19 2.97 -2.36
CA LYS A 69 -10.52 2.56 -1.92
C LYS A 69 -11.55 3.68 -2.04
N SER A 70 -11.13 4.86 -2.46
CA SER A 70 -12.03 5.99 -2.63
C SER A 70 -11.53 6.86 -3.78
N PRO A 71 -12.44 7.40 -4.62
CA PRO A 71 -12.03 8.29 -5.71
C PRO A 71 -11.49 9.63 -5.22
N GLN A 72 -11.70 9.96 -3.95
CA GLN A 72 -11.21 11.21 -3.37
C GLN A 72 -9.75 11.12 -2.94
N TRP A 73 -9.23 9.91 -2.83
CA TRP A 73 -7.85 9.71 -2.41
C TRP A 73 -6.88 10.13 -3.53
N THR A 74 -5.70 10.56 -3.12
CA THR A 74 -4.63 10.91 -4.05
C THR A 74 -3.49 9.92 -3.94
N MET A 75 -2.64 9.89 -4.97
CA MET A 75 -1.53 8.96 -5.05
C MET A 75 -0.30 9.70 -5.56
N LYS A 76 0.83 9.52 -4.89
CA LYS A 76 2.10 10.16 -5.25
C LYS A 76 3.25 9.19 -5.06
N THR A 77 4.35 9.45 -5.76
CA THR A 77 5.57 8.69 -5.52
C THR A 77 6.14 9.06 -4.16
N GLN A 78 6.87 8.11 -3.56
CA GLN A 78 7.44 8.30 -2.24
C GLN A 78 8.71 9.16 -2.28
N GLY A 79 9.43 9.11 -3.36
CA GLY A 79 10.70 9.83 -3.50
C GLY A 79 10.60 11.17 -4.16
#